data_d2d0344b01854a2b38f192d570ed7303
#
_entry.id   d2d0344b01854a2b38f192d570ed7303
#
_cell.length_a   1.000
_cell.length_b   1.000
_cell.length_c   1.000
_cell.angle_alpha   90.00
_cell.angle_beta   90.00
_cell.angle_gamma   90.00
#
_symmetry.space_group_name_H-M   'P 1'
#
loop_
_entity.id
_entity.type
_entity.pdbx_description
1 polymer ?
#
loop_
_entity_poly.entity_id
_entity_poly.type
_entity_poly.pdbx_seq_one_letter_code
_entity_poly.pdbx_strand_id
1 'polypeptide(L)'
;MMVSLSLQQLSKSFAGKCIFSNLNLELNEFGIVAVVAENGVGKSTLLAMIAGMLDFDAGNILINDQPYAPHNNEYKKLVAYVPDKSPIYDFLKGQEFLNLMCDIRGIAHEQYQIFIEKFKLEHYLATPFADMSFGTTKKFLLVAALMTSAPLLILDEPSNGLDQNALAELTSILLQQSQSKLILLSCHDPVFRDSLAAKIIELDRLKSNEQTA
;
A
#
# COMPACT_ATOMS: atom_id res chain seq x y z
N MET A 1 13.91 15.29 3.48
CA MET A 1 13.44 14.90 4.84
C MET A 1 13.18 13.42 4.80
N MET A 2 13.57 12.66 5.83
CA MET A 2 13.21 11.25 5.96
C MET A 2 11.70 11.11 6.15
N VAL A 3 11.13 9.99 5.69
CA VAL A 3 9.72 9.67 5.96
C VAL A 3 9.62 9.03 7.34
N SER A 4 8.69 9.51 8.16
CA SER A 4 8.40 8.91 9.46
C SER A 4 7.00 8.31 9.50
N LEU A 5 6.88 7.12 10.10
CA LEU A 5 5.62 6.48 10.44
C LEU A 5 5.70 6.06 11.92
N SER A 6 4.80 6.58 12.75
CA SER A 6 4.71 6.21 14.17
C SER A 6 3.31 5.70 14.48
N LEU A 7 3.24 4.50 15.03
CA LEU A 7 2.04 3.91 15.61
C LEU A 7 2.20 3.92 17.13
N GLN A 8 1.25 4.50 17.85
CA GLN A 8 1.33 4.71 19.28
C GLN A 8 0.11 4.08 19.96
N GLN A 9 0.32 3.00 20.69
CA GLN A 9 -0.71 2.26 21.44
C GLN A 9 -1.94 1.90 20.59
N LEU A 10 -1.71 1.56 19.33
CA LEU A 10 -2.77 1.30 18.36
C LEU A 10 -3.55 0.04 18.73
N SER A 11 -4.86 0.15 18.84
CA SER A 11 -5.74 -0.95 19.21
C SER A 11 -6.89 -1.11 18.23
N LYS A 12 -7.25 -2.37 17.93
CA LYS A 12 -8.35 -2.73 17.03
C LYS A 12 -8.97 -4.05 17.40
N SER A 13 -10.31 -4.07 17.42
CA SER A 13 -11.10 -5.28 17.62
C SER A 13 -12.23 -5.37 16.60
N PHE A 14 -12.65 -6.58 16.26
CA PHE A 14 -13.83 -6.86 15.42
C PHE A 14 -14.73 -7.86 16.15
N ALA A 15 -15.99 -7.52 16.34
CA ALA A 15 -16.99 -8.40 16.97
C ALA A 15 -16.48 -9.08 18.26
N GLY A 16 -15.76 -8.33 19.11
CA GLY A 16 -15.21 -8.84 20.37
C GLY A 16 -13.88 -9.60 20.25
N LYS A 17 -13.39 -9.84 19.02
CA LYS A 17 -12.05 -10.42 18.81
C LYS A 17 -11.02 -9.30 18.70
N CYS A 18 -10.09 -9.24 19.67
CA CYS A 18 -8.96 -8.34 19.64
C CYS A 18 -7.99 -8.73 18.50
N ILE A 19 -7.65 -7.77 17.64
CA ILE A 19 -6.64 -7.93 16.59
C ILE A 19 -5.33 -7.30 17.03
N PHE A 20 -5.40 -6.06 17.56
CA PHE A 20 -4.26 -5.32 18.12
C PHE A 20 -4.64 -4.74 19.47
N SER A 21 -3.69 -4.75 20.39
CA SER A 21 -3.79 -4.16 21.72
C SER A 21 -2.51 -3.39 22.01
N ASN A 22 -2.58 -2.05 22.06
CA ASN A 22 -1.46 -1.15 22.33
C ASN A 22 -0.24 -1.33 21.39
N LEU A 23 -0.47 -1.65 20.11
CA LEU A 23 0.60 -1.85 19.13
C LEU A 23 1.43 -0.57 18.97
N ASN A 24 2.75 -0.70 19.07
CA ASN A 24 3.71 0.38 18.86
C ASN A 24 4.66 0.01 17.71
N LEU A 25 4.94 0.96 16.82
CA LEU A 25 5.88 0.81 15.71
C LEU A 25 6.45 2.18 15.36
N GLU A 26 7.75 2.27 15.16
CA GLU A 26 8.42 3.44 14.61
C GLU A 26 9.28 3.08 13.41
N LEU A 27 9.08 3.79 12.31
CA LEU A 27 9.89 3.73 11.09
C LEU A 27 10.27 5.15 10.69
N ASN A 28 11.56 5.44 10.66
CA ASN A 28 12.11 6.77 10.36
C ASN A 28 13.17 6.66 9.25
N GLU A 29 12.79 6.11 8.11
CA GLU A 29 13.72 5.79 7.04
C GLU A 29 13.04 5.76 5.68
N PHE A 30 13.82 5.93 4.62
CA PHE A 30 13.44 5.46 3.29
C PHE A 30 13.74 3.97 3.18
N GLY A 31 13.06 3.29 2.29
CA GLY A 31 13.32 1.88 2.06
C GLY A 31 12.05 1.06 1.94
N ILE A 32 12.23 -0.25 1.90
CA ILE A 32 11.16 -1.22 1.78
C ILE A 32 11.06 -2.03 3.08
N VAL A 33 9.88 -2.06 3.65
CA VAL A 33 9.57 -2.80 4.88
C VAL A 33 8.45 -3.79 4.58
N ALA A 34 8.71 -5.06 4.82
CA ALA A 34 7.73 -6.14 4.67
C ALA A 34 7.14 -6.54 6.02
N VAL A 35 5.84 -6.41 6.17
CA VAL A 35 5.07 -6.92 7.31
C VAL A 35 4.72 -8.37 7.05
N VAL A 36 5.29 -9.27 7.83
CA VAL A 36 5.06 -10.71 7.72
C VAL A 36 4.35 -11.24 8.96
N ALA A 37 3.43 -12.17 8.73
CA ALA A 37 2.72 -12.93 9.75
C ALA A 37 1.94 -14.06 9.07
N GLU A 38 1.39 -14.98 9.85
CA GLU A 38 0.43 -15.97 9.36
C GLU A 38 -0.85 -15.31 8.80
N ASN A 39 -1.64 -16.10 8.07
CA ASN A 39 -2.91 -15.61 7.54
C ASN A 39 -3.90 -15.30 8.68
N GLY A 40 -4.65 -14.22 8.53
CA GLY A 40 -5.68 -13.83 9.52
C GLY A 40 -5.14 -13.12 10.77
N VAL A 41 -3.83 -12.91 10.90
CA VAL A 41 -3.23 -12.21 12.05
C VAL A 41 -3.49 -10.71 12.04
N GLY A 42 -3.80 -10.10 10.88
CA GLY A 42 -4.17 -8.69 10.80
C GLY A 42 -3.27 -7.82 9.93
N LYS A 43 -2.43 -8.39 9.04
CA LYS A 43 -1.58 -7.60 8.11
C LYS A 43 -2.38 -6.56 7.32
N SER A 44 -3.39 -7.01 6.57
CA SER A 44 -4.25 -6.11 5.77
C SER A 44 -5.01 -5.11 6.65
N THR A 45 -5.41 -5.51 7.86
CA THR A 45 -6.04 -4.61 8.83
C THR A 45 -5.10 -3.48 9.24
N LEU A 46 -3.84 -3.80 9.56
CA LEU A 46 -2.83 -2.81 9.92
C LEU A 46 -2.57 -1.84 8.76
N LEU A 47 -2.35 -2.38 7.56
CA LEU A 47 -2.09 -1.59 6.36
C LEU A 47 -3.28 -0.66 6.03
N ALA A 48 -4.50 -1.16 6.14
CA ALA A 48 -5.72 -0.38 5.90
C ALA A 48 -5.93 0.73 6.95
N MET A 49 -5.60 0.49 8.22
CA MET A 49 -5.64 1.53 9.27
C MET A 49 -4.63 2.64 8.99
N ILE A 50 -3.38 2.29 8.67
CA ILE A 50 -2.34 3.29 8.32
C ILE A 50 -2.75 4.07 7.08
N ALA A 51 -3.38 3.42 6.09
CA ALA A 51 -3.87 4.06 4.87
C ALA A 51 -5.09 4.99 5.08
N GLY A 52 -5.70 4.98 6.27
CA GLY A 52 -6.93 5.75 6.52
C GLY A 52 -8.18 5.13 5.88
N MET A 53 -8.14 3.85 5.53
CA MET A 53 -9.26 3.11 4.94
C MET A 53 -10.06 2.33 5.98
N LEU A 54 -9.55 2.22 7.19
CA LEU A 54 -10.16 1.54 8.31
C LEU A 54 -9.86 2.28 9.61
N ASP A 55 -10.88 2.58 10.40
CA ASP A 55 -10.71 3.21 11.70
C ASP A 55 -10.15 2.23 12.75
N PHE A 56 -9.40 2.75 13.70
CA PHE A 56 -8.92 2.04 14.88
C PHE A 56 -9.72 2.45 16.12
N ASP A 57 -9.64 1.62 17.17
CA ASP A 57 -10.47 1.82 18.37
C ASP A 57 -9.77 2.72 19.40
N ALA A 58 -8.43 2.70 19.47
CA ALA A 58 -7.63 3.56 20.34
C ALA A 58 -6.20 3.69 19.81
N GLY A 59 -5.47 4.69 20.30
CA GLY A 59 -4.10 4.99 19.93
C GLY A 59 -3.98 6.14 18.93
N ASN A 60 -2.81 6.26 18.31
CA ASN A 60 -2.51 7.27 17.31
C ASN A 60 -1.70 6.71 16.15
N ILE A 61 -1.86 7.29 14.97
CA ILE A 61 -1.01 7.09 13.78
C ILE A 61 -0.49 8.47 13.37
N LEU A 62 0.83 8.60 13.21
CA LEU A 62 1.47 9.80 12.70
C LEU A 62 2.29 9.46 11.46
N ILE A 63 2.18 10.28 10.42
CA ILE A 63 3.00 10.21 9.20
C ILE A 63 3.67 11.58 9.04
N ASN A 64 5.00 11.63 9.05
CA ASN A 64 5.77 12.89 9.05
C ASN A 64 5.28 13.86 10.14
N ASP A 65 5.08 13.35 11.36
CA ASP A 65 4.53 14.06 12.52
C ASP A 65 3.10 14.61 12.33
N GLN A 66 2.45 14.33 11.21
CA GLN A 66 1.04 14.69 11.00
C GLN A 66 0.13 13.57 11.54
N PRO A 67 -0.81 13.93 12.44
CA PRO A 67 -1.70 12.95 13.04
C PRO A 67 -2.72 12.40 12.03
N TYR A 68 -3.17 11.19 12.30
CA TYR A 68 -4.22 10.53 11.53
C TYR A 68 -5.43 11.44 11.30
N ALA A 69 -5.74 11.67 10.03
CA ALA A 69 -6.86 12.50 9.62
C ALA A 69 -7.41 12.02 8.25
N PRO A 70 -8.11 10.87 8.19
CA PRO A 70 -8.47 10.21 6.92
C PRO A 70 -9.43 11.04 6.05
N HIS A 71 -10.12 12.02 6.64
CA HIS A 71 -10.99 12.95 5.90
C HIS A 71 -10.25 14.20 5.41
N ASN A 72 -9.01 14.43 5.85
CA ASN A 72 -8.21 15.57 5.44
C ASN A 72 -7.45 15.25 4.14
N ASN A 73 -7.56 16.13 3.15
CA ASN A 73 -6.87 15.97 1.88
C ASN A 73 -5.33 16.00 2.02
N GLU A 74 -4.80 16.73 2.99
CA GLU A 74 -3.34 16.77 3.25
C GLU A 74 -2.85 15.39 3.76
N TYR A 75 -3.60 14.74 4.66
CA TYR A 75 -3.27 13.37 5.07
C TYR A 75 -3.31 12.39 3.90
N LYS A 76 -4.34 12.50 3.04
CA LYS A 76 -4.47 11.64 1.86
C LYS A 76 -3.31 11.81 0.87
N LYS A 77 -2.66 12.97 0.83
CA LYS A 77 -1.46 13.19 0.01
C LYS A 77 -0.23 12.46 0.55
N LEU A 78 -0.20 12.16 1.85
CA LEU A 78 0.93 11.47 2.47
C LEU A 78 0.98 9.98 2.14
N VAL A 79 -0.15 9.38 1.75
CA VAL A 79 -0.27 7.93 1.58
C VAL A 79 -0.79 7.58 0.20
N ALA A 80 -0.16 6.59 -0.43
CA ALA A 80 -0.72 5.84 -1.54
C ALA A 80 -0.92 4.39 -1.10
N TYR A 81 -2.09 3.82 -1.38
CA TYR A 81 -2.47 2.48 -0.92
C TYR A 81 -3.01 1.61 -2.06
N VAL A 82 -2.50 0.39 -2.14
CA VAL A 82 -3.03 -0.66 -3.01
C VAL A 82 -3.46 -1.83 -2.13
N PRO A 83 -4.75 -2.10 -1.98
CA PRO A 83 -5.25 -3.25 -1.26
C PRO A 83 -5.05 -4.55 -2.05
N ASP A 84 -5.06 -5.70 -1.37
CA ASP A 84 -5.05 -7.02 -2.04
C ASP A 84 -6.24 -7.16 -2.99
N LYS A 85 -7.44 -6.86 -2.50
CA LYS A 85 -8.67 -6.83 -3.29
C LYS A 85 -9.27 -5.44 -3.24
N SER A 86 -9.53 -4.85 -4.40
CA SER A 86 -10.16 -3.54 -4.49
C SER A 86 -11.45 -3.63 -5.29
N PRO A 87 -12.55 -3.14 -4.75
CA PRO A 87 -13.74 -2.90 -5.55
C PRO A 87 -13.46 -1.70 -6.46
N ILE A 88 -13.26 -1.94 -7.74
CA ILE A 88 -13.32 -0.91 -8.77
C ILE A 88 -14.69 -1.00 -9.43
N TYR A 89 -15.23 0.13 -9.81
CA TYR A 89 -16.49 0.13 -10.58
C TYR A 89 -16.28 -0.55 -11.93
N ASP A 90 -16.99 -1.62 -12.16
CA ASP A 90 -16.86 -2.51 -13.33
C ASP A 90 -17.01 -1.79 -14.66
N PHE A 91 -17.82 -0.72 -14.71
CA PHE A 91 -18.08 0.07 -15.91
C PHE A 91 -16.97 1.06 -16.29
N LEU A 92 -16.07 1.40 -15.36
CA LEU A 92 -14.96 2.32 -15.66
C LEU A 92 -13.96 1.66 -16.60
N LYS A 93 -13.47 2.43 -17.56
CA LYS A 93 -12.34 2.03 -18.41
C LYS A 93 -11.01 2.35 -17.72
N GLY A 94 -9.96 1.62 -18.10
CA GLY A 94 -8.62 1.82 -17.52
C GLY A 94 -8.15 3.27 -17.58
N GLN A 95 -8.31 3.95 -18.72
CA GLN A 95 -7.94 5.35 -18.88
C GLN A 95 -8.79 6.30 -18.02
N GLU A 96 -10.10 6.07 -17.96
CA GLU A 96 -11.01 6.89 -17.15
C GLU A 96 -10.66 6.81 -15.66
N PHE A 97 -10.33 5.60 -15.18
CA PHE A 97 -9.85 5.38 -13.83
C PHE A 97 -8.55 6.14 -13.54
N LEU A 98 -7.54 6.03 -14.42
CA LEU A 98 -6.26 6.72 -14.21
C LEU A 98 -6.41 8.23 -14.27
N ASN A 99 -7.21 8.76 -15.19
CA ASN A 99 -7.50 10.19 -15.26
C ASN A 99 -8.20 10.67 -13.99
N LEU A 100 -9.20 9.94 -13.49
CA LEU A 100 -9.88 10.24 -12.23
C LEU A 100 -8.88 10.26 -11.06
N MET A 101 -7.97 9.29 -10.99
CA MET A 101 -6.95 9.25 -9.94
C MET A 101 -5.96 10.41 -10.05
N CYS A 102 -5.58 10.82 -11.25
CA CYS A 102 -4.78 12.01 -11.48
C CYS A 102 -5.48 13.28 -10.99
N ASP A 103 -6.76 13.46 -11.34
CA ASP A 103 -7.56 14.62 -10.95
C ASP A 103 -7.71 14.72 -9.42
N ILE A 104 -8.03 13.58 -8.75
CA ILE A 104 -8.13 13.51 -7.28
C ILE A 104 -6.80 13.86 -6.60
N ARG A 105 -5.68 13.45 -7.19
CA ARG A 105 -4.34 13.66 -6.62
C ARG A 105 -3.67 14.96 -7.07
N GLY A 106 -4.25 15.69 -8.02
CA GLY A 106 -3.66 16.89 -8.62
C GLY A 106 -2.37 16.59 -9.39
N ILE A 107 -2.35 15.46 -10.11
CA ILE A 107 -1.22 14.94 -10.88
C ILE A 107 -1.53 15.12 -12.38
N ALA A 108 -0.54 15.51 -13.17
CA ALA A 108 -0.70 15.60 -14.63
C ALA A 108 -0.92 14.20 -15.24
N HIS A 109 -1.84 14.10 -16.22
CA HIS A 109 -2.25 12.82 -16.81
C HIS A 109 -1.09 12.11 -17.53
N GLU A 110 -0.06 12.82 -17.95
CA GLU A 110 1.12 12.23 -18.58
C GLU A 110 1.96 11.38 -17.63
N GLN A 111 1.83 11.59 -16.31
CA GLN A 111 2.68 10.91 -15.33
C GLN A 111 2.44 9.40 -15.23
N TYR A 112 1.28 8.89 -15.61
CA TYR A 112 1.07 7.45 -15.63
C TYR A 112 1.61 6.75 -16.88
N GLN A 113 1.94 7.46 -17.96
CA GLN A 113 2.31 6.86 -19.25
C GLN A 113 3.50 5.90 -19.14
N ILE A 114 4.54 6.29 -18.42
CA ILE A 114 5.71 5.43 -18.19
C ILE A 114 5.37 4.10 -17.54
N PHE A 115 4.37 4.09 -16.66
CA PHE A 115 3.91 2.85 -15.99
C PHE A 115 3.02 2.02 -16.90
N ILE A 116 2.22 2.65 -17.79
CA ILE A 116 1.43 1.96 -18.80
C ILE A 116 2.35 1.14 -19.72
N GLU A 117 3.43 1.76 -20.22
CA GLU A 117 4.43 1.09 -21.04
C GLU A 117 5.11 -0.06 -20.30
N LYS A 118 5.58 0.18 -19.07
CA LYS A 118 6.24 -0.83 -18.23
C LYS A 118 5.37 -2.06 -17.95
N PHE A 119 4.09 -1.85 -17.65
CA PHE A 119 3.13 -2.93 -17.36
C PHE A 119 2.40 -3.46 -18.62
N LYS A 120 2.68 -2.91 -19.81
CA LYS A 120 2.07 -3.26 -21.10
C LYS A 120 0.54 -3.16 -21.08
N LEU A 121 0.03 -2.01 -20.63
CA LEU A 121 -1.40 -1.76 -20.43
C LEU A 121 -2.07 -0.95 -21.56
N GLU A 122 -1.35 -0.58 -22.61
CA GLU A 122 -1.84 0.29 -23.70
C GLU A 122 -3.15 -0.21 -24.30
N HIS A 123 -3.23 -1.52 -24.55
CA HIS A 123 -4.40 -2.16 -25.15
C HIS A 123 -5.62 -2.23 -24.21
N TYR A 124 -5.42 -2.03 -22.92
CA TYR A 124 -6.47 -2.09 -21.90
C TYR A 124 -7.01 -0.72 -21.49
N LEU A 125 -6.45 0.38 -21.99
CA LEU A 125 -6.89 1.73 -21.62
C LEU A 125 -8.36 2.00 -21.96
N ALA A 126 -8.84 1.46 -23.07
CA ALA A 126 -10.23 1.59 -23.51
C ALA A 126 -11.16 0.45 -23.01
N THR A 127 -10.61 -0.53 -22.28
CA THR A 127 -11.36 -1.71 -21.78
C THR A 127 -11.99 -1.40 -20.43
N PRO A 128 -13.27 -1.74 -20.22
CA PRO A 128 -13.91 -1.69 -18.90
C PRO A 128 -13.28 -2.70 -17.92
N PHE A 129 -13.25 -2.37 -16.63
CA PHE A 129 -12.71 -3.29 -15.60
C PHE A 129 -13.47 -4.61 -15.53
N ALA A 130 -14.75 -4.65 -15.84
CA ALA A 130 -15.55 -5.89 -15.95
C ALA A 130 -14.92 -6.93 -16.91
N ASP A 131 -14.24 -6.45 -17.96
CA ASP A 131 -13.64 -7.29 -19.01
C ASP A 131 -12.15 -7.55 -18.79
N MET A 132 -11.58 -7.08 -17.66
CA MET A 132 -10.17 -7.28 -17.33
C MET A 132 -9.96 -8.49 -16.43
N SER A 133 -8.81 -9.16 -16.58
CA SER A 133 -8.38 -10.15 -15.61
C SER A 133 -7.98 -9.49 -14.28
N PHE A 134 -8.01 -10.26 -13.19
CA PHE A 134 -7.54 -9.80 -11.88
C PHE A 134 -6.15 -9.20 -11.93
N GLY A 135 -5.20 -9.83 -12.65
CA GLY A 135 -3.84 -9.33 -12.79
C GLY A 135 -3.78 -8.01 -13.57
N THR A 136 -4.60 -7.83 -14.61
CA THR A 136 -4.69 -6.57 -15.36
C THR A 136 -5.24 -5.45 -14.46
N THR A 137 -6.32 -5.70 -13.74
CA THR A 137 -6.89 -4.78 -12.76
C THR A 137 -5.86 -4.39 -11.69
N LYS A 138 -5.12 -5.37 -11.15
CA LYS A 138 -4.06 -5.12 -10.15
C LYS A 138 -2.97 -4.20 -10.69
N LYS A 139 -2.55 -4.37 -11.97
CA LYS A 139 -1.59 -3.47 -12.63
C LYS A 139 -2.10 -2.03 -12.67
N PHE A 140 -3.37 -1.78 -13.00
CA PHE A 140 -3.95 -0.42 -12.98
C PHE A 140 -3.96 0.20 -11.58
N LEU A 141 -4.26 -0.58 -10.55
CA LEU A 141 -4.19 -0.11 -9.15
C LEU A 141 -2.76 0.25 -8.74
N LEU A 142 -1.80 -0.58 -9.14
CA LEU A 142 -0.37 -0.30 -8.92
C LEU A 142 0.05 0.98 -9.63
N VAL A 143 -0.32 1.18 -10.89
CA VAL A 143 -0.04 2.43 -11.64
C VAL A 143 -0.59 3.65 -10.89
N ALA A 144 -1.85 3.59 -10.44
CA ALA A 144 -2.49 4.68 -9.71
C ALA A 144 -1.78 5.06 -8.40
N ALA A 145 -1.14 4.11 -7.73
CA ALA A 145 -0.36 4.37 -6.53
C ALA A 145 1.07 4.82 -6.84
N LEU A 146 1.74 4.14 -7.79
CA LEU A 146 3.15 4.38 -8.13
C LEU A 146 3.38 5.75 -8.79
N MET A 147 2.39 6.29 -9.51
CA MET A 147 2.47 7.62 -10.13
C MET A 147 2.44 8.77 -9.12
N THR A 148 2.07 8.51 -7.85
CA THR A 148 1.93 9.56 -6.84
C THR A 148 3.27 9.95 -6.23
N SER A 149 3.37 11.19 -5.74
CA SER A 149 4.50 11.68 -4.94
C SER A 149 4.36 11.40 -3.44
N ALA A 150 3.38 10.58 -3.03
CA ALA A 150 3.15 10.25 -1.63
C ALA A 150 4.43 9.69 -0.99
N PRO A 151 4.85 10.19 0.19
CA PRO A 151 6.05 9.73 0.85
C PRO A 151 5.92 8.31 1.43
N LEU A 152 4.70 7.87 1.74
CA LEU A 152 4.40 6.51 2.21
C LEU A 152 3.58 5.77 1.14
N LEU A 153 4.16 4.68 0.64
CA LEU A 153 3.49 3.74 -0.28
C LEU A 153 3.15 2.46 0.47
N ILE A 154 1.89 2.09 0.51
CA ILE A 154 1.40 0.88 1.19
C ILE A 154 0.85 -0.09 0.14
N LEU A 155 1.35 -1.33 0.14
CA LEU A 155 0.99 -2.35 -0.82
C LEU A 155 0.58 -3.63 -0.09
N ASP A 156 -0.69 -4.02 -0.22
CA ASP A 156 -1.18 -5.28 0.35
C ASP A 156 -1.15 -6.36 -0.72
N GLU A 157 -0.29 -7.37 -0.50
CA GLU A 157 -0.04 -8.49 -1.42
C GLU A 157 0.16 -8.04 -2.89
N PRO A 158 1.16 -7.17 -3.17
CA PRO A 158 1.31 -6.58 -4.49
C PRO A 158 1.69 -7.56 -5.59
N SER A 159 2.26 -8.71 -5.25
CA SER A 159 2.66 -9.77 -6.21
C SER A 159 1.49 -10.61 -6.70
N ASN A 160 0.35 -10.60 -5.96
CA ASN A 160 -0.78 -11.45 -6.29
C ASN A 160 -1.35 -11.15 -7.68
N GLY A 161 -1.47 -12.18 -8.51
CA GLY A 161 -2.04 -12.11 -9.86
C GLY A 161 -1.14 -11.48 -10.92
N LEU A 162 0.09 -11.09 -10.59
CA LEU A 162 1.06 -10.58 -11.56
C LEU A 162 1.80 -11.74 -12.26
N ASP A 163 2.02 -11.56 -13.55
CA ASP A 163 2.95 -12.40 -14.30
C ASP A 163 4.42 -12.05 -13.99
N GLN A 164 5.36 -12.93 -14.38
CA GLN A 164 6.78 -12.75 -14.07
C GLN A 164 7.36 -11.43 -14.60
N ASN A 165 6.93 -10.99 -15.80
CA ASN A 165 7.42 -9.74 -16.37
C ASN A 165 6.93 -8.52 -15.57
N ALA A 166 5.64 -8.50 -15.21
CA ALA A 166 5.07 -7.45 -14.39
C ALA A 166 5.69 -7.42 -12.99
N LEU A 167 6.01 -8.60 -12.44
CA LEU A 167 6.67 -8.71 -11.13
C LEU A 167 8.09 -8.15 -11.18
N ALA A 168 8.85 -8.42 -12.24
CA ALA A 168 10.18 -7.86 -12.46
C ALA A 168 10.15 -6.33 -12.60
N GLU A 169 9.19 -5.78 -13.37
CA GLU A 169 9.00 -4.34 -13.49
C GLU A 169 8.60 -3.70 -12.15
N LEU A 170 7.66 -4.32 -11.42
CA LEU A 170 7.28 -3.84 -10.09
C LEU A 170 8.48 -3.81 -9.15
N THR A 171 9.29 -4.87 -9.11
CA THR A 171 10.53 -4.93 -8.31
C THR A 171 11.45 -3.77 -8.63
N SER A 172 11.72 -3.54 -9.92
CA SER A 172 12.58 -2.44 -10.38
C SER A 172 12.06 -1.07 -9.94
N ILE A 173 10.74 -0.83 -10.10
CA ILE A 173 10.09 0.43 -9.72
C ILE A 173 10.16 0.63 -8.19
N LEU A 174 9.86 -0.41 -7.40
CA LEU A 174 9.88 -0.31 -5.94
C LEU A 174 11.28 -0.03 -5.41
N LEU A 175 12.31 -0.70 -5.95
CA LEU A 175 13.71 -0.43 -5.60
C LEU A 175 14.14 1.01 -5.94
N GLN A 176 13.67 1.54 -7.07
CA GLN A 176 13.93 2.93 -7.44
C GLN A 176 13.21 3.91 -6.50
N GLN A 177 11.90 3.70 -6.24
CA GLN A 177 11.11 4.58 -5.39
C GLN A 177 11.53 4.53 -3.92
N SER A 178 12.04 3.41 -3.45
CA SER A 178 12.52 3.24 -2.07
C SER A 178 13.70 4.14 -1.69
N GLN A 179 14.35 4.77 -2.67
CA GLN A 179 15.41 5.75 -2.42
C GLN A 179 14.87 7.07 -1.85
N SER A 180 13.57 7.32 -1.98
CA SER A 180 12.94 8.59 -1.56
C SER A 180 11.60 8.41 -0.84
N LYS A 181 11.10 7.17 -0.72
CA LYS A 181 9.83 6.84 -0.07
C LYS A 181 10.04 5.74 0.97
N LEU A 182 9.16 5.70 1.95
CA LEU A 182 8.93 4.50 2.76
C LEU A 182 7.89 3.64 2.05
N ILE A 183 8.23 2.39 1.75
CA ILE A 183 7.34 1.41 1.14
C ILE A 183 7.03 0.35 2.17
N LEU A 184 5.79 0.26 2.60
CA LEU A 184 5.30 -0.73 3.54
C LEU A 184 4.46 -1.76 2.78
N LEU A 185 4.81 -3.04 2.82
CA LEU A 185 4.07 -4.06 2.10
C LEU A 185 3.81 -5.31 2.95
N SER A 186 2.70 -5.99 2.67
CA SER A 186 2.52 -7.38 3.04
C SER A 186 2.96 -8.27 1.87
N CYS A 187 3.57 -9.41 2.15
CA CYS A 187 3.94 -10.34 1.11
C CYS A 187 4.11 -11.76 1.66
N HIS A 188 3.43 -12.72 1.03
CA HIS A 188 3.58 -14.14 1.32
C HIS A 188 4.67 -14.82 0.47
N ASP A 189 5.01 -14.24 -0.70
CA ASP A 189 6.04 -14.75 -1.58
C ASP A 189 7.45 -14.37 -1.08
N PRO A 190 8.23 -15.32 -0.54
CA PRO A 190 9.57 -15.03 -0.04
C PRO A 190 10.53 -14.62 -1.17
N VAL A 191 10.37 -15.17 -2.39
CA VAL A 191 11.25 -14.86 -3.52
C VAL A 191 11.09 -13.39 -3.93
N PHE A 192 9.84 -12.92 -4.06
CA PHE A 192 9.58 -11.51 -4.34
C PHE A 192 10.07 -10.60 -3.22
N ARG A 193 9.79 -10.94 -1.97
CA ARG A 193 10.26 -10.16 -0.81
C ARG A 193 11.78 -10.05 -0.75
N ASP A 194 12.48 -11.16 -0.99
CA ASP A 194 13.94 -11.20 -0.95
C ASP A 194 14.55 -10.40 -2.13
N SER A 195 13.90 -10.39 -3.31
CA SER A 195 14.30 -9.56 -4.45
C SER A 195 14.23 -8.05 -4.17
N LEU A 196 13.41 -7.64 -3.22
CA LEU A 196 13.27 -6.26 -2.76
C LEU A 196 14.28 -5.87 -1.67
N ALA A 197 15.08 -6.80 -1.15
CA ALA A 197 15.92 -6.59 0.03
C ALA A 197 15.16 -5.92 1.20
N ALA A 198 13.88 -6.30 1.38
CA ALA A 198 12.99 -5.65 2.33
C ALA A 198 13.40 -5.95 3.78
N LYS A 199 13.38 -4.92 4.63
CA LYS A 199 13.46 -5.09 6.08
C LYS A 199 12.19 -5.81 6.56
N ILE A 200 12.35 -6.86 7.36
CA ILE A 200 11.23 -7.67 7.81
C ILE A 200 10.75 -7.20 9.18
N ILE A 201 9.43 -7.03 9.29
CA ILE A 201 8.73 -6.86 10.56
C ILE A 201 7.79 -8.04 10.76
N GLU A 202 8.05 -8.83 11.79
CA GLU A 202 7.17 -9.92 12.21
C GLU A 202 6.05 -9.37 13.09
N LEU A 203 4.83 -9.34 12.57
CA LEU A 203 3.68 -8.76 13.25
C LEU A 203 3.35 -9.48 14.57
N ASP A 204 3.59 -10.80 14.61
CA ASP A 204 3.37 -11.60 15.81
C ASP A 204 4.31 -11.19 16.96
N ARG A 205 5.56 -10.83 16.65
CA ARG A 205 6.51 -10.32 17.63
C ARG A 205 6.15 -8.93 18.14
N LEU A 206 5.63 -8.07 17.26
CA LEU A 206 5.14 -6.76 17.70
C LEU A 206 4.00 -6.89 18.72
N LYS A 207 3.11 -7.86 18.50
CA LYS A 207 2.00 -8.15 19.42
C LYS A 207 2.46 -8.77 20.74
N SER A 208 3.52 -9.60 20.74
CA SER A 208 4.01 -10.29 21.96
C SER A 208 4.79 -9.36 22.90
N ASN A 209 5.45 -8.33 22.39
CA ASN A 209 6.12 -7.32 23.22
C ASN A 209 5.15 -6.47 24.05
N GLU A 210 3.85 -6.56 23.76
CA GLU A 210 2.78 -5.88 24.50
C GLU A 210 2.42 -6.55 25.84
N GLN A 211 2.78 -7.83 26.01
CA GLN A 211 2.42 -8.61 27.22
C GLN A 211 3.46 -8.49 28.38
N THR A 212 4.56 -7.77 28.15
CA THR A 212 5.69 -7.68 29.10
C THR A 212 5.95 -6.26 29.64
N ALA A 213 5.03 -5.31 29.45
CA ALA A 213 5.14 -3.93 29.96
C ALA A 213 4.05 -3.63 30.99
#